data_25eeca8aa9299e0c062debdc48913276
#
_entry.id   25eeca8aa9299e0c062debdc48913276
#
_cell.length_a   1.000
_cell.length_b   1.000
_cell.length_c   1.000
_cell.angle_alpha   90.00
_cell.angle_beta   90.00
_cell.angle_gamma   90.00
#
_symmetry.space_group_name_H-M   'P 1'
#
loop_
_entity.id
_entity.type
_entity.pdbx_description
1 polymer ?
#
loop_
_entity_poly.entity_id
_entity_poly.type
_entity_poly.pdbx_seq_one_letter_code
_entity_poly.pdbx_strand_id
1 'polypeptide(L)'
;MPTLIDKIGKNGFAPEQPLMQRETISVKEKGKKYTLTLNPKKECVAYQVDGVILNDGNRCDKLIVARYADHTEAAVFVELKGRNISHAIDQLEETLKQDIFKHRNVAKRKASIVGQSIPRNTGDSVVEKAKIRFNKMYNCQLRAFSSTSNDTL
;
A
#
# COMPACT_ATOMS: atom_id res chain seq x y z
N MET A 1 -1.87 19.59 12.97
CA MET A 1 -0.66 19.18 12.22
C MET A 1 -1.05 18.55 10.89
N PRO A 2 -0.45 18.96 9.79
CA PRO A 2 -0.71 18.31 8.50
C PRO A 2 -0.32 16.84 8.51
N THR A 3 -1.08 16.04 7.78
CA THR A 3 -0.88 14.60 7.68
C THR A 3 -0.81 14.20 6.20
N LEU A 4 -0.47 12.95 5.93
CA LEU A 4 -0.51 12.44 4.56
C LEU A 4 -1.94 12.52 3.99
N ILE A 5 -2.94 12.19 4.81
CA ILE A 5 -4.35 12.31 4.39
C ILE A 5 -4.66 13.76 3.97
N ASP A 6 -4.22 14.73 4.77
CA ASP A 6 -4.41 16.14 4.46
C ASP A 6 -3.71 16.53 3.15
N LYS A 7 -2.49 16.05 2.94
CA LYS A 7 -1.72 16.35 1.73
C LYS A 7 -2.43 15.84 0.48
N ILE A 8 -2.92 14.61 0.51
CA ILE A 8 -3.64 14.03 -0.62
C ILE A 8 -4.93 14.81 -0.88
N GLY A 9 -5.67 15.15 0.18
CA GLY A 9 -6.90 15.92 0.08
C GLY A 9 -6.67 17.32 -0.49
N LYS A 10 -5.61 18.00 -0.08
CA LYS A 10 -5.25 19.32 -0.60
C LYS A 10 -4.94 19.30 -2.09
N ASN A 11 -4.48 18.19 -2.61
CA ASN A 11 -4.21 18.00 -4.03
C ASN A 11 -5.46 17.60 -4.82
N GLY A 12 -6.62 17.55 -4.17
CA GLY A 12 -7.91 17.38 -4.84
C GLY A 12 -8.32 15.93 -5.06
N PHE A 13 -7.66 14.97 -4.43
CA PHE A 13 -7.98 13.56 -4.62
C PHE A 13 -8.96 13.06 -3.56
N ALA A 14 -10.12 12.58 -4.03
CA ALA A 14 -11.12 12.00 -3.15
C ALA A 14 -10.81 10.53 -2.89
N PRO A 15 -11.10 10.01 -1.68
CA PRO A 15 -10.87 8.61 -1.38
C PRO A 15 -11.92 7.70 -2.03
N GLU A 16 -11.51 6.47 -2.32
CA GLU A 16 -12.42 5.40 -2.75
C GLU A 16 -13.31 4.93 -1.59
N GLN A 17 -12.73 4.85 -0.40
CA GLN A 17 -13.46 4.59 0.83
C GLN A 17 -13.13 5.71 1.82
N PRO A 18 -14.13 6.35 2.42
CA PRO A 18 -13.90 7.56 3.21
C PRO A 18 -13.21 7.27 4.54
N LEU A 19 -12.62 8.30 5.11
CA LEU A 19 -11.98 8.23 6.43
C LEU A 19 -13.04 7.96 7.48
N MET A 20 -12.94 6.83 8.15
CA MET A 20 -13.79 6.49 9.28
C MET A 20 -13.12 5.40 10.11
N GLN A 21 -13.58 5.23 11.34
CA GLN A 21 -13.05 4.19 12.22
C GLN A 21 -13.51 2.81 11.74
N ARG A 22 -12.58 1.86 11.66
CA ARG A 22 -12.85 0.51 11.13
C ARG A 22 -12.06 -0.54 11.90
N GLU A 23 -12.63 -1.74 11.97
CA GLU A 23 -11.93 -2.93 12.43
C GLU A 23 -11.19 -3.61 11.27
N THR A 24 -11.75 -3.51 10.06
CA THR A 24 -11.13 -4.04 8.84
C THR A 24 -11.38 -3.10 7.68
N ILE A 25 -10.49 -3.14 6.70
CA ILE A 25 -10.69 -2.48 5.41
C ILE A 25 -10.19 -3.40 4.31
N SER A 26 -10.94 -3.49 3.23
CA SER A 26 -10.57 -4.32 2.08
C SER A 26 -10.52 -3.49 0.81
N VAL A 27 -9.54 -3.77 -0.04
CA VAL A 27 -9.45 -3.19 -1.38
C VAL A 27 -9.46 -4.32 -2.40
N LYS A 28 -10.06 -4.07 -3.55
CA LYS A 28 -10.26 -5.08 -4.59
C LYS A 28 -9.90 -4.54 -5.96
N GLU A 29 -9.38 -5.42 -6.80
CA GLU A 29 -9.11 -5.12 -8.21
C GLU A 29 -9.08 -6.44 -8.98
N LYS A 30 -9.90 -6.56 -10.03
CA LYS A 30 -9.90 -7.70 -10.95
C LYS A 30 -9.84 -9.08 -10.27
N GLY A 31 -10.70 -9.31 -9.30
CA GLY A 31 -10.79 -10.59 -8.61
C GLY A 31 -9.76 -10.82 -7.52
N LYS A 32 -8.86 -9.89 -7.28
CA LYS A 32 -7.91 -9.93 -6.18
C LYS A 32 -8.39 -9.06 -5.04
N LYS A 33 -8.08 -9.48 -3.82
CA LYS A 33 -8.54 -8.78 -2.61
C LYS A 33 -7.43 -8.74 -1.57
N TYR A 34 -7.24 -7.58 -0.97
CA TYR A 34 -6.36 -7.39 0.18
C TYR A 34 -7.21 -6.89 1.35
N THR A 35 -7.14 -7.58 2.48
CA THR A 35 -7.85 -7.20 3.70
C THR A 35 -6.85 -6.86 4.78
N LEU A 36 -7.03 -5.69 5.39
CA LEU A 36 -6.20 -5.23 6.50
C LEU A 36 -7.06 -5.20 7.75
N THR A 37 -6.63 -5.93 8.78
CA THR A 37 -7.26 -5.90 10.10
C THR A 37 -6.56 -4.85 10.95
N LEU A 38 -7.36 -3.99 11.57
CA LEU A 38 -6.88 -2.90 12.40
C LEU A 38 -7.13 -3.26 13.86
N ASN A 39 -6.08 -3.63 14.57
CA ASN A 39 -6.16 -4.05 15.97
C ASN A 39 -5.18 -3.25 16.83
N PRO A 40 -5.66 -2.30 17.66
CA PRO A 40 -7.06 -1.92 17.84
C PRO A 40 -7.63 -1.22 16.60
N LYS A 41 -8.95 -1.09 16.53
CA LYS A 41 -9.62 -0.38 15.45
C LYS A 41 -9.08 1.05 15.33
N LYS A 42 -8.99 1.54 14.10
CA LYS A 42 -8.39 2.84 13.78
C LYS A 42 -9.20 3.55 12.71
N GLU A 43 -9.07 4.85 12.66
CA GLU A 43 -9.51 5.60 11.49
C GLU A 43 -8.65 5.21 10.30
N CYS A 44 -9.27 4.92 9.17
CA CYS A 44 -8.54 4.63 7.95
C CYS A 44 -9.34 5.02 6.73
N VAL A 45 -8.63 5.15 5.63
CA VAL A 45 -9.12 5.64 4.34
C VAL A 45 -8.44 4.84 3.25
N ALA A 46 -9.12 4.61 2.13
CA ALA A 46 -8.53 3.93 0.97
C ALA A 46 -8.64 4.80 -0.27
N TYR A 47 -7.58 4.82 -1.06
CA TYR A 47 -7.48 5.59 -2.31
C TYR A 47 -7.22 4.68 -3.50
N GLN A 48 -7.82 5.01 -4.63
CA GLN A 48 -7.42 4.46 -5.92
C GLN A 48 -6.17 5.24 -6.36
N VAL A 49 -5.06 4.57 -6.56
CA VAL A 49 -3.82 5.22 -7.01
C VAL A 49 -3.73 5.21 -8.53
N ASP A 50 -3.86 4.03 -9.13
CA ASP A 50 -3.76 3.85 -10.56
C ASP A 50 -4.92 4.55 -11.28
N GLY A 51 -4.58 5.52 -12.13
CA GLY A 51 -5.55 6.25 -12.94
C GLY A 51 -6.29 7.37 -12.22
N VAL A 52 -6.05 7.57 -10.91
CA VAL A 52 -6.68 8.65 -10.14
C VAL A 52 -5.61 9.59 -9.58
N ILE A 53 -4.74 9.10 -8.69
CA ILE A 53 -3.68 9.93 -8.13
C ILE A 53 -2.47 9.98 -9.06
N LEU A 54 -2.11 8.83 -9.63
CA LEU A 54 -1.01 8.72 -10.58
C LEU A 54 -1.53 8.23 -11.93
N ASN A 55 -1.19 8.96 -13.00
CA ASN A 55 -1.66 8.65 -14.34
C ASN A 55 -0.57 8.17 -15.28
N ASP A 56 0.69 8.34 -14.90
CA ASP A 56 1.85 8.01 -15.75
C ASP A 56 2.79 7.04 -15.04
N GLY A 57 3.50 6.23 -15.84
CA GLY A 57 4.53 5.34 -15.36
C GLY A 57 4.01 4.15 -14.58
N ASN A 58 4.91 3.51 -13.88
CA ASN A 58 4.59 2.38 -13.01
C ASN A 58 3.94 2.89 -11.73
N ARG A 59 2.80 2.32 -11.37
CA ARG A 59 2.03 2.73 -10.21
C ARG A 59 1.26 1.55 -9.64
N CYS A 60 1.15 1.49 -8.32
CA CYS A 60 0.37 0.45 -7.67
C CYS A 60 -1.12 0.76 -7.75
N ASP A 61 -1.95 -0.21 -7.38
CA ASP A 61 -3.41 -0.09 -7.49
C ASP A 61 -4.04 0.77 -6.41
N LYS A 62 -3.69 0.54 -5.15
CA LYS A 62 -4.40 1.13 -4.01
C LYS A 62 -3.44 1.62 -2.93
N LEU A 63 -3.91 2.57 -2.14
CA LEU A 63 -3.24 3.05 -0.94
C LEU A 63 -4.24 3.08 0.21
N ILE A 64 -3.89 2.46 1.32
CA ILE A 64 -4.63 2.55 2.57
C ILE A 64 -3.80 3.38 3.54
N VAL A 65 -4.42 4.38 4.17
CA VAL A 65 -3.76 5.16 5.21
C VAL A 65 -4.56 4.99 6.50
N ALA A 66 -3.89 4.56 7.55
CA ALA A 66 -4.49 4.40 8.88
C ALA A 66 -3.84 5.36 9.84
N ARG A 67 -4.62 5.81 10.83
CA ARG A 67 -4.18 6.80 11.82
C ARG A 67 -4.04 6.14 13.18
N TYR A 68 -2.86 6.26 13.79
CA TYR A 68 -2.62 5.77 15.14
C TYR A 68 -3.18 6.75 16.19
N ALA A 69 -3.25 6.29 17.44
CA ALA A 69 -3.77 7.10 18.55
C ALA A 69 -2.98 8.40 18.77
N ASP A 70 -1.68 8.40 18.45
CA ASP A 70 -0.83 9.59 18.57
C ASP A 70 -0.93 10.51 17.34
N HIS A 71 -1.86 10.24 16.42
CA HIS A 71 -2.11 10.96 15.18
C HIS A 71 -1.05 10.79 14.09
N THR A 72 -0.04 9.94 14.29
CA THR A 72 0.83 9.52 13.20
C THR A 72 0.09 8.54 12.30
N GLU A 73 0.64 8.27 11.14
CA GLU A 73 -0.04 7.48 10.11
C GLU A 73 0.79 6.28 9.67
N ALA A 74 0.08 5.24 9.23
CA ALA A 74 0.67 4.13 8.49
C ALA A 74 0.15 4.19 7.05
N ALA A 75 1.06 4.05 6.09
CA ALA A 75 0.72 4.02 4.67
C ALA A 75 0.95 2.61 4.14
N VAL A 76 -0.08 1.99 3.57
CA VAL A 76 -0.04 0.64 3.03
C VAL A 76 -0.33 0.71 1.54
N PHE A 77 0.69 0.46 0.74
CA PHE A 77 0.60 0.47 -0.73
C PHE A 77 0.31 -0.95 -1.20
N VAL A 78 -0.70 -1.11 -2.06
CA VAL A 78 -1.19 -2.44 -2.46
C VAL A 78 -1.21 -2.59 -3.97
N GLU A 79 -0.59 -3.66 -4.46
CA GLU A 79 -0.64 -4.07 -5.85
C GLU A 79 -1.42 -5.38 -5.95
N LEU A 80 -2.52 -5.37 -6.71
CA LEU A 80 -3.51 -6.45 -6.74
C LEU A 80 -3.50 -7.31 -8.01
N LYS A 81 -2.56 -7.09 -8.94
CA LYS A 81 -2.56 -7.78 -10.22
C LYS A 81 -1.26 -8.53 -10.51
N GLY A 82 -0.60 -8.99 -9.48
CA GLY A 82 0.77 -9.51 -9.61
C GLY A 82 0.90 -10.82 -10.36
N ARG A 83 0.81 -10.81 -11.69
CA ARG A 83 1.20 -11.96 -12.51
C ARG A 83 2.70 -12.02 -12.66
N ASN A 84 3.32 -10.87 -12.82
CA ASN A 84 4.76 -10.72 -12.93
C ASN A 84 5.24 -10.04 -11.65
N ILE A 85 5.89 -10.80 -10.78
CA ILE A 85 6.32 -10.30 -9.48
C ILE A 85 7.32 -9.16 -9.61
N SER A 86 8.22 -9.22 -10.57
CA SER A 86 9.20 -8.15 -10.79
C SER A 86 8.51 -6.86 -11.21
N HIS A 87 7.50 -6.94 -12.05
CA HIS A 87 6.73 -5.79 -12.48
C HIS A 87 5.93 -5.18 -11.31
N ALA A 88 5.34 -6.02 -10.47
CA ALA A 88 4.62 -5.56 -9.28
C ALA A 88 5.54 -4.83 -8.32
N ILE A 89 6.76 -5.33 -8.13
CA ILE A 89 7.78 -4.67 -7.30
C ILE A 89 8.13 -3.31 -7.88
N ASP A 90 8.33 -3.22 -9.20
CA ASP A 90 8.62 -1.95 -9.87
C ASP A 90 7.50 -0.94 -9.71
N GLN A 91 6.25 -1.38 -9.83
CA GLN A 91 5.09 -0.51 -9.64
C GLN A 91 5.04 0.06 -8.23
N LEU A 92 5.28 -0.77 -7.23
CA LEU A 92 5.32 -0.32 -5.83
C LEU A 92 6.48 0.63 -5.59
N GLU A 93 7.66 0.31 -6.10
CA GLU A 93 8.85 1.12 -5.91
C GLU A 93 8.71 2.51 -6.54
N GLU A 94 8.19 2.58 -7.76
CA GLU A 94 7.94 3.86 -8.42
C GLU A 94 6.88 4.68 -7.69
N THR A 95 5.87 4.03 -7.14
CA THR A 95 4.85 4.71 -6.34
C THR A 95 5.45 5.30 -5.08
N LEU A 96 6.31 4.56 -4.39
CA LEU A 96 6.96 5.03 -3.16
C LEU A 96 7.85 6.24 -3.39
N LYS A 97 8.37 6.42 -4.60
CA LYS A 97 9.21 7.57 -4.95
C LYS A 97 8.42 8.85 -5.19
N GLN A 98 7.10 8.76 -5.37
CA GLN A 98 6.28 9.93 -5.69
C GLN A 98 6.15 10.86 -4.49
N ASP A 99 6.39 12.13 -4.70
CA ASP A 99 6.40 13.13 -3.64
C ASP A 99 5.06 13.24 -2.91
N ILE A 100 3.95 13.04 -3.62
CA ILE A 100 2.62 13.15 -3.02
C ILE A 100 2.41 12.17 -1.86
N PHE A 101 3.12 11.04 -1.85
CA PHE A 101 3.01 10.03 -0.80
C PHE A 101 4.06 10.18 0.30
N LYS A 102 4.92 11.18 0.21
CA LYS A 102 5.96 11.41 1.21
C LYS A 102 5.47 12.43 2.23
N HIS A 103 5.48 12.04 3.49
CA HIS A 103 5.12 12.95 4.57
C HIS A 103 5.78 12.51 5.87
N ARG A 104 6.31 13.46 6.60
CA ARG A 104 7.00 13.19 7.87
C ARG A 104 6.08 12.58 8.93
N ASN A 105 4.77 12.73 8.78
CA ASN A 105 3.80 12.16 9.72
C ASN A 105 3.61 10.64 9.55
N VAL A 106 4.13 10.08 8.47
CA VAL A 106 4.04 8.64 8.22
C VAL A 106 5.09 7.92 9.05
N ALA A 107 4.64 7.21 10.08
CA ALA A 107 5.51 6.47 10.98
C ALA A 107 5.81 5.06 10.48
N LYS A 108 4.96 4.51 9.64
CA LYS A 108 5.11 3.14 9.14
C LYS A 108 4.67 3.04 7.68
N ARG A 109 5.47 2.35 6.89
CA ARG A 109 5.14 2.05 5.49
C ARG A 109 5.14 0.55 5.28
N LYS A 110 4.11 0.08 4.57
CA LYS A 110 4.01 -1.31 4.12
C LYS A 110 3.71 -1.32 2.63
N ALA A 111 4.22 -2.32 1.93
CA ALA A 111 3.88 -2.57 0.54
C ALA A 111 3.49 -4.03 0.41
N SER A 112 2.35 -4.29 -0.21
CA SER A 112 1.78 -5.62 -0.31
C SER A 112 1.46 -5.96 -1.75
N ILE A 113 1.87 -7.16 -2.18
CA ILE A 113 1.55 -7.70 -3.50
C ILE A 113 0.61 -8.87 -3.31
N VAL A 114 -0.53 -8.84 -3.99
CA VAL A 114 -1.45 -9.97 -4.04
C VAL A 114 -1.40 -10.52 -5.45
N GLY A 115 -0.75 -11.65 -5.62
CA GLY A 115 -0.54 -12.27 -6.92
C GLY A 115 -1.34 -13.55 -7.10
N GLN A 116 -1.50 -13.97 -8.35
CA GLN A 116 -2.23 -15.18 -8.67
C GLN A 116 -1.45 -16.43 -8.30
N SER A 117 -0.14 -16.43 -8.54
CA SER A 117 0.74 -17.47 -8.07
C SER A 117 2.11 -16.87 -7.82
N ILE A 118 2.54 -16.93 -6.56
CA ILE A 118 3.85 -16.46 -6.18
C ILE A 118 4.70 -17.70 -5.94
N PRO A 119 5.72 -17.95 -6.78
CA PRO A 119 6.53 -19.15 -6.65
C PRO A 119 7.24 -19.18 -5.29
N ARG A 120 7.10 -20.27 -4.58
CA ARG A 120 7.71 -20.40 -3.25
C ARG A 120 9.22 -20.47 -3.31
N ASN A 121 9.76 -21.07 -4.38
CA ASN A 121 11.19 -21.32 -4.47
C ASN A 121 11.93 -20.41 -5.44
N THR A 122 11.30 -20.05 -6.55
CA THR A 122 11.99 -19.27 -7.60
C THR A 122 11.75 -17.78 -7.48
N GLY A 123 10.62 -17.37 -6.90
CA GLY A 123 10.33 -15.97 -6.63
C GLY A 123 11.10 -15.42 -5.44
N ASP A 124 11.60 -16.29 -4.60
CA ASP A 124 12.19 -15.93 -3.32
C ASP A 124 13.37 -14.98 -3.44
N SER A 125 14.28 -15.21 -4.39
CA SER A 125 15.46 -14.36 -4.52
C SER A 125 15.09 -12.94 -4.96
N VAL A 126 14.12 -12.79 -5.84
CA VAL A 126 13.64 -11.49 -6.32
C VAL A 126 12.90 -10.75 -5.19
N VAL A 127 11.99 -11.46 -4.53
CA VAL A 127 11.20 -10.89 -3.43
C VAL A 127 12.10 -10.56 -2.24
N GLU A 128 13.00 -11.47 -1.87
CA GLU A 128 13.89 -11.26 -0.72
C GLU A 128 14.85 -10.08 -0.95
N LYS A 129 15.39 -9.94 -2.15
CA LYS A 129 16.22 -8.78 -2.50
C LYS A 129 15.40 -7.48 -2.44
N ALA A 130 14.17 -7.52 -2.92
CA ALA A 130 13.29 -6.37 -2.89
C ALA A 130 12.92 -6.00 -1.45
N LYS A 131 12.66 -6.97 -0.57
CA LYS A 131 12.39 -6.70 0.85
C LYS A 131 13.53 -5.94 1.50
N ILE A 132 14.75 -6.35 1.23
CA ILE A 132 15.95 -5.68 1.77
C ILE A 132 16.04 -4.25 1.23
N ARG A 133 15.86 -4.08 -0.08
CA ARG A 133 15.93 -2.77 -0.72
C ARG A 133 14.84 -1.82 -0.21
N PHE A 134 13.61 -2.31 -0.10
CA PHE A 134 12.49 -1.50 0.40
C PHE A 134 12.72 -1.04 1.83
N ASN A 135 13.21 -1.95 2.67
CA ASN A 135 13.52 -1.59 4.05
C ASN A 135 14.63 -0.54 4.14
N LYS A 136 15.69 -0.70 3.37
CA LYS A 136 16.84 0.22 3.40
C LYS A 136 16.53 1.57 2.79
N MET A 137 15.87 1.59 1.62
CA MET A 137 15.70 2.81 0.84
C MET A 137 14.43 3.57 1.16
N TYR A 138 13.39 2.88 1.59
CA TYR A 138 12.08 3.51 1.77
C TYR A 138 11.51 3.32 3.17
N ASN A 139 12.23 2.64 4.05
CA ASN A 139 11.73 2.28 5.37
C ASN A 139 10.35 1.62 5.26
N CYS A 140 10.25 0.65 4.37
CA CYS A 140 8.99 0.03 3.96
C CYS A 140 9.10 -1.49 4.06
N GLN A 141 8.11 -2.12 4.70
CA GLN A 141 8.02 -3.57 4.80
C GLN A 141 7.27 -4.13 3.59
N LEU A 142 7.95 -4.93 2.77
CA LEU A 142 7.34 -5.57 1.60
C LEU A 142 6.90 -6.97 1.94
N ARG A 143 5.68 -7.34 1.53
CA ARG A 143 5.14 -8.69 1.66
C ARG A 143 4.42 -9.10 0.38
N ALA A 144 4.43 -10.40 0.11
CA ALA A 144 3.74 -10.97 -1.06
C ALA A 144 2.78 -12.07 -0.60
N PHE A 145 1.59 -12.04 -1.15
CA PHE A 145 0.50 -12.97 -0.83
C PHE A 145 -0.05 -13.60 -2.11
N SER A 146 -0.52 -14.84 -2.04
CA SER A 146 -1.18 -15.47 -3.18
C SER A 146 -2.69 -15.25 -3.10
N SER A 147 -3.34 -14.93 -4.21
CA SER A 147 -4.77 -14.72 -4.49
C SER A 147 -5.55 -13.80 -3.54
N THR A 148 -5.56 -14.05 -2.25
CA THR A 148 -6.18 -13.19 -1.23
C THR A 148 -5.26 -13.10 -0.04
N SER A 149 -5.34 -12.01 0.70
CA SER A 149 -4.51 -11.85 1.88
C SER A 149 -5.28 -11.25 3.03
N ASN A 150 -4.90 -11.67 4.23
CA ASN A 150 -5.29 -11.02 5.48
C ASN A 150 -4.02 -10.53 6.16
N ASP A 151 -3.93 -9.24 6.35
CA ASP A 151 -2.79 -8.60 7.00
C ASP A 151 -3.28 -7.86 8.24
N THR A 152 -2.36 -7.47 9.09
CA THR A 152 -2.70 -6.80 10.36
C THR A 152 -1.86 -5.56 10.54
N LEU A 153 -2.48 -4.54 11.05
CA LEU A 153 -1.80 -3.30 11.39
C LEU A 153 -2.03 -2.92 12.85
#